data_6aba6100b551697d86ff678744caa3ec
#
_entry.id   6aba6100b551697d86ff678744caa3ec
#
_cell.length_a   1.000
_cell.length_b   1.000
_cell.length_c   1.000
_cell.angle_alpha   90.00
_cell.angle_beta   90.00
_cell.angle_gamma   90.00
#
_symmetry.space_group_name_H-M   'P 1'
#
loop_
_entity.id
_entity.type
_entity.pdbx_description
1 polymer ?
#
loop_
_entity_poly.entity_id
_entity_poly.type
_entity_poly.pdbx_seq_one_letter_code
_entity_poly.pdbx_strand_id
1 'polypeptide(L)'
;MSRPADLPPVKRVGHKGADTVAPGNTVASFEAALAAGVDMIEFDVLRLRDGRLVLAHDSRDAERRDPITLDEGLDHFAGEAYAGVELDVDMKLPGYEREVLEGLAARGLSDRALISSFYPKSLDRIGSLAPGLRRGWSVPRARRDYTRTILAPGAYVLLRLLRARLPAKAASALRAGRCEAFMVHWLLITEQLVPAVQQAGGQLFAWTVDDPERIARLDALGLDGVITNDPRLFQPAPRPAL
;
A
#
# COMPACT_ATOMS: atom_id res chain seq x y z
N MET A 1 -13.62 16.43 -13.04
CA MET A 1 -13.23 17.22 -11.85
C MET A 1 -11.71 17.21 -11.82
N SER A 2 -11.08 18.34 -11.49
CA SER A 2 -9.63 18.43 -11.31
C SER A 2 -9.28 18.31 -9.83
N ARG A 3 -8.06 17.85 -9.53
CA ARG A 3 -7.52 17.79 -8.17
C ARG A 3 -7.56 19.17 -7.50
N PRO A 4 -7.88 19.28 -6.20
CA PRO A 4 -7.74 20.53 -5.45
C PRO A 4 -6.31 21.08 -5.56
N ALA A 5 -6.19 22.38 -5.88
CA ALA A 5 -4.89 22.99 -6.20
C ALA A 5 -3.94 23.12 -5.00
N ASP A 6 -4.46 23.02 -3.79
CA ASP A 6 -3.75 23.08 -2.52
C ASP A 6 -3.15 21.73 -2.07
N LEU A 7 -3.50 20.64 -2.76
CA LEU A 7 -2.99 19.31 -2.43
C LEU A 7 -1.77 18.95 -3.29
N PRO A 8 -0.75 18.27 -2.70
CA PRO A 8 0.37 17.75 -3.47
C PRO A 8 -0.10 16.71 -4.50
N PRO A 9 0.63 16.46 -5.59
CA PRO A 9 0.29 15.41 -6.56
C PRO A 9 0.01 14.06 -5.88
N VAL A 10 -0.90 13.25 -6.45
CA VAL A 10 -1.13 11.89 -5.96
C VAL A 10 0.15 11.06 -6.08
N LYS A 11 0.54 10.36 -5.02
CA LYS A 11 1.67 9.43 -5.08
C LYS A 11 1.35 8.25 -6.00
N ARG A 12 2.26 8.00 -6.92
CA ARG A 12 2.22 6.87 -7.84
C ARG A 12 2.86 5.69 -7.14
N VAL A 13 2.06 4.66 -6.81
CA VAL A 13 2.56 3.51 -6.06
C VAL A 13 2.52 2.27 -6.94
N GLY A 14 3.68 1.62 -7.11
CA GLY A 14 3.79 0.36 -7.81
C GLY A 14 3.44 -0.82 -6.89
N HIS A 15 2.39 -1.59 -7.24
CA HIS A 15 1.95 -2.77 -6.49
C HIS A 15 2.88 -3.94 -6.77
N LYS A 16 3.52 -4.45 -5.73
CA LYS A 16 4.59 -5.46 -5.83
C LYS A 16 5.69 -5.05 -6.82
N GLY A 17 5.94 -3.77 -6.93
CA GLY A 17 6.69 -3.16 -8.02
C GLY A 17 5.79 -2.81 -9.20
N ALA A 18 5.94 -3.50 -10.33
CA ALA A 18 5.14 -3.36 -11.54
C ALA A 18 4.64 -4.74 -12.00
N ASP A 19 3.70 -5.34 -11.25
CA ASP A 19 3.27 -6.74 -11.37
C ASP A 19 2.72 -7.12 -12.76
N THR A 20 2.23 -6.13 -13.52
CA THR A 20 1.81 -6.33 -14.93
C THR A 20 2.98 -6.33 -15.91
N VAL A 21 4.11 -5.73 -15.55
CA VAL A 21 5.29 -5.60 -16.42
C VAL A 21 6.27 -6.76 -16.20
N ALA A 22 6.50 -7.11 -14.95
CA ALA A 22 7.34 -8.23 -14.54
C ALA A 22 6.71 -8.90 -13.31
N PRO A 23 6.98 -10.18 -13.03
CA PRO A 23 6.41 -10.88 -11.88
C PRO A 23 6.60 -10.08 -10.59
N GLY A 24 5.52 -9.79 -9.89
CA GLY A 24 5.52 -8.96 -8.68
C GLY A 24 6.40 -9.51 -7.56
N ASN A 25 6.85 -8.67 -6.65
CA ASN A 25 7.76 -9.03 -5.55
C ASN A 25 9.12 -9.60 -6.04
N THR A 26 9.61 -9.12 -7.18
CA THR A 26 10.93 -9.47 -7.74
C THR A 26 11.73 -8.22 -8.04
N VAL A 27 13.06 -8.36 -8.10
CA VAL A 27 13.95 -7.27 -8.52
C VAL A 27 13.52 -6.68 -9.86
N ALA A 28 13.19 -7.53 -10.84
CA ALA A 28 12.75 -7.07 -12.16
C ALA A 28 11.47 -6.21 -12.10
N SER A 29 10.52 -6.54 -11.21
CA SER A 29 9.31 -5.70 -11.05
C SER A 29 9.61 -4.37 -10.34
N PHE A 30 10.56 -4.34 -9.42
CA PHE A 30 11.00 -3.12 -8.75
C PHE A 30 11.74 -2.18 -9.69
N GLU A 31 12.63 -2.72 -10.53
CA GLU A 31 13.31 -1.96 -11.58
C GLU A 31 12.33 -1.41 -12.62
N ALA A 32 11.33 -2.20 -13.01
CA ALA A 32 10.27 -1.75 -13.92
C ALA A 32 9.42 -0.63 -13.31
N ALA A 33 9.11 -0.70 -12.01
CA ALA A 33 8.41 0.37 -11.30
C ALA A 33 9.26 1.64 -11.22
N LEU A 34 10.54 1.51 -10.88
CA LEU A 34 11.49 2.62 -10.86
C LEU A 34 11.59 3.30 -12.24
N ALA A 35 11.72 2.51 -13.31
CA ALA A 35 11.77 3.01 -14.68
C ALA A 35 10.47 3.73 -15.10
N ALA A 36 9.31 3.33 -14.55
CA ALA A 36 8.05 4.02 -14.75
C ALA A 36 7.92 5.31 -13.91
N GLY A 37 8.87 5.62 -13.05
CA GLY A 37 8.94 6.84 -12.27
C GLY A 37 7.93 6.89 -11.13
N VAL A 38 7.74 5.77 -10.40
CA VAL A 38 6.90 5.73 -9.20
C VAL A 38 7.50 6.54 -8.05
N ASP A 39 6.64 7.03 -7.16
CA ASP A 39 7.04 7.74 -5.96
C ASP A 39 7.21 6.78 -4.77
N MET A 40 6.55 5.61 -4.84
CA MET A 40 6.58 4.58 -3.79
C MET A 40 6.45 3.19 -4.43
N ILE A 41 7.10 2.19 -3.85
CA ILE A 41 6.95 0.78 -4.21
C ILE A 41 6.33 0.05 -3.02
N GLU A 42 5.21 -0.63 -3.28
CA GLU A 42 4.63 -1.58 -2.34
C GLU A 42 5.18 -2.99 -2.63
N PHE A 43 5.44 -3.74 -1.58
CA PHE A 43 5.82 -5.15 -1.66
C PHE A 43 5.34 -5.95 -0.45
N ASP A 44 5.06 -7.22 -0.70
CA ASP A 44 4.52 -8.15 0.29
C ASP A 44 5.63 -8.84 1.08
N VAL A 45 5.50 -8.88 2.40
CA VAL A 45 6.40 -9.68 3.26
C VAL A 45 5.62 -10.81 3.91
N LEU A 46 6.13 -12.04 3.74
CA LEU A 46 5.54 -13.27 4.26
C LEU A 46 6.58 -14.08 5.03
N ARG A 47 6.19 -14.63 6.20
CA ARG A 47 6.98 -15.65 6.89
C ARG A 47 6.59 -17.03 6.39
N LEU A 48 7.56 -17.78 5.91
CA LEU A 48 7.40 -19.19 5.55
C LEU A 48 7.42 -20.10 6.79
N ARG A 49 7.05 -21.38 6.60
CA ARG A 49 7.03 -22.36 7.69
C ARG A 49 8.40 -22.67 8.26
N ASP A 50 9.46 -22.51 7.47
CA ASP A 50 10.85 -22.68 7.87
C ASP A 50 11.43 -21.46 8.62
N GLY A 51 10.63 -20.40 8.79
CA GLY A 51 10.98 -19.17 9.50
C GLY A 51 11.53 -18.06 8.61
N ARG A 52 11.92 -18.33 7.38
CA ARG A 52 12.43 -17.31 6.45
C ARG A 52 11.35 -16.24 6.17
N LEU A 53 11.77 -14.98 6.13
CA LEU A 53 10.98 -13.88 5.61
C LEU A 53 11.30 -13.70 4.13
N VAL A 54 10.26 -13.73 3.30
CA VAL A 54 10.38 -13.65 1.84
C VAL A 54 9.43 -12.63 1.26
N LEU A 55 9.70 -12.17 0.04
CA LEU A 55 8.80 -11.30 -0.70
C LEU A 55 7.81 -12.13 -1.51
N ALA A 56 6.64 -12.38 -0.94
CA ALA A 56 5.58 -13.16 -1.56
C ALA A 56 4.20 -12.77 -1.01
N HIS A 57 3.19 -12.82 -1.87
CA HIS A 57 1.82 -12.45 -1.49
C HIS A 57 1.17 -13.48 -0.54
N ASP A 58 1.38 -14.77 -0.79
CA ASP A 58 0.89 -15.88 0.02
C ASP A 58 1.76 -17.13 -0.15
N SER A 59 1.47 -18.19 0.62
CA SER A 59 2.25 -19.44 0.57
C SER A 59 2.21 -20.12 -0.80
N ARG A 60 1.11 -19.98 -1.57
CA ARG A 60 1.02 -20.56 -2.92
C ARG A 60 1.91 -19.82 -3.91
N ASP A 61 1.99 -18.50 -3.77
CA ASP A 61 2.90 -17.68 -4.55
C ASP A 61 4.36 -18.08 -4.25
N ALA A 62 4.70 -18.21 -2.98
CA ALA A 62 6.03 -18.64 -2.54
C ALA A 62 6.40 -20.07 -3.01
N GLU A 63 5.43 -20.99 -3.07
CA GLU A 63 5.66 -22.37 -3.54
C GLU A 63 5.88 -22.48 -5.05
N ARG A 64 5.37 -21.52 -5.84
CA ARG A 64 5.46 -21.55 -7.32
C ARG A 64 6.75 -20.99 -7.87
N ARG A 65 7.47 -20.26 -7.07
CA ARG A 65 8.74 -19.61 -7.43
C ARG A 65 9.66 -19.65 -6.23
N ASP A 66 10.92 -19.42 -6.44
CA ASP A 66 11.90 -19.20 -5.37
C ASP A 66 11.92 -17.70 -5.05
N PRO A 67 11.13 -17.22 -4.07
CA PRO A 67 11.03 -15.79 -3.78
C PRO A 67 12.31 -15.29 -3.13
N ILE A 68 12.72 -14.08 -3.46
CA ILE A 68 13.82 -13.43 -2.76
C ILE A 68 13.46 -13.22 -1.28
N THR A 69 14.46 -13.28 -0.44
CA THR A 69 14.29 -13.01 0.99
C THR A 69 14.02 -11.53 1.25
N LEU A 70 13.47 -11.21 2.44
CA LEU A 70 13.33 -9.84 2.87
C LEU A 70 14.67 -9.10 2.85
N ASP A 71 15.73 -9.74 3.32
CA ASP A 71 17.07 -9.15 3.35
C ASP A 71 17.57 -8.78 1.95
N GLU A 72 17.47 -9.69 0.98
CA GLU A 72 17.84 -9.43 -0.42
C GLU A 72 17.02 -8.28 -1.02
N GLY A 73 15.72 -8.23 -0.76
CA GLY A 73 14.85 -7.14 -1.21
C GLY A 73 15.23 -5.80 -0.58
N LEU A 74 15.49 -5.77 0.72
CA LEU A 74 15.90 -4.55 1.42
C LEU A 74 17.31 -4.10 1.00
N ASP A 75 18.25 -5.02 0.75
CA ASP A 75 19.58 -4.68 0.20
C ASP A 75 19.44 -4.03 -1.18
N HIS A 76 18.54 -4.53 -2.02
CA HIS A 76 18.25 -3.94 -3.32
C HIS A 76 17.69 -2.50 -3.19
N PHE A 77 16.72 -2.27 -2.29
CA PHE A 77 16.16 -0.95 -2.04
C PHE A 77 17.13 0.03 -1.36
N ALA A 78 18.17 -0.45 -0.68
CA ALA A 78 19.22 0.38 -0.12
C ALA A 78 20.15 0.97 -1.21
N GLY A 79 20.08 0.49 -2.44
CA GLY A 79 20.84 1.01 -3.57
C GLY A 79 20.49 2.47 -3.89
N GLU A 80 21.48 3.23 -4.37
CA GLU A 80 21.38 4.66 -4.67
C GLU A 80 20.23 4.99 -5.63
N ALA A 81 19.95 4.11 -6.61
CA ALA A 81 18.87 4.29 -7.57
C ALA A 81 17.49 4.45 -6.91
N TYR A 82 17.30 3.90 -5.72
CA TYR A 82 16.04 3.94 -4.97
C TYR A 82 16.01 5.02 -3.88
N ALA A 83 17.03 5.86 -3.74
CA ALA A 83 17.15 6.83 -2.63
C ALA A 83 15.93 7.76 -2.52
N GLY A 84 15.30 8.12 -3.64
CA GLY A 84 14.11 8.98 -3.70
C GLY A 84 12.76 8.25 -3.67
N VAL A 85 12.74 6.91 -3.53
CA VAL A 85 11.53 6.10 -3.61
C VAL A 85 11.11 5.66 -2.20
N GLU A 86 9.86 5.96 -1.82
CA GLU A 86 9.27 5.46 -0.57
C GLU A 86 8.93 3.96 -0.68
N LEU A 87 8.82 3.29 0.45
CA LEU A 87 8.49 1.87 0.55
C LEU A 87 7.19 1.66 1.33
N ASP A 88 6.27 0.86 0.78
CA ASP A 88 5.13 0.31 1.52
C ASP A 88 5.37 -1.19 1.74
N VAL A 89 5.66 -1.56 2.97
CA VAL A 89 5.97 -2.93 3.38
C VAL A 89 4.69 -3.59 3.87
N ASP A 90 3.98 -4.33 3.01
CA ASP A 90 2.73 -5.00 3.40
C ASP A 90 3.00 -6.32 4.15
N MET A 91 2.82 -6.28 5.46
CA MET A 91 2.94 -7.46 6.31
C MET A 91 1.70 -8.35 6.21
N LYS A 92 1.87 -9.51 5.56
CA LYS A 92 0.76 -10.45 5.30
C LYS A 92 0.25 -11.18 6.55
N LEU A 93 1.08 -11.39 7.54
CA LEU A 93 0.75 -12.10 8.79
C LEU A 93 1.38 -11.37 9.98
N PRO A 94 0.82 -11.52 11.19
CA PRO A 94 1.45 -11.03 12.42
C PRO A 94 2.59 -11.95 12.87
N GLY A 95 3.46 -11.43 13.75
CA GLY A 95 4.44 -12.21 14.52
C GLY A 95 5.88 -12.09 14.07
N TYR A 96 6.17 -11.22 13.10
CA TYR A 96 7.55 -10.91 12.63
C TYR A 96 7.79 -9.40 12.48
N GLU A 97 7.06 -8.61 13.25
CA GLU A 97 7.15 -7.16 13.20
C GLU A 97 8.57 -6.68 13.54
N ARG A 98 9.20 -7.30 14.56
CA ARG A 98 10.56 -6.94 14.99
C ARG A 98 11.58 -7.16 13.90
N GLU A 99 11.54 -8.30 13.25
CA GLU A 99 12.50 -8.68 12.20
C GLU A 99 12.40 -7.73 10.99
N VAL A 100 11.18 -7.33 10.61
CA VAL A 100 10.98 -6.33 9.55
C VAL A 100 11.55 -4.98 9.95
N LEU A 101 11.30 -4.52 11.19
CA LEU A 101 11.82 -3.27 11.71
C LEU A 101 13.35 -3.25 11.77
N GLU A 102 13.96 -4.33 12.26
CA GLU A 102 15.42 -4.50 12.34
C GLU A 102 16.05 -4.50 10.94
N GLY A 103 15.42 -5.20 9.97
CA GLY A 103 15.87 -5.22 8.58
C GLY A 103 15.88 -3.83 7.93
N LEU A 104 14.81 -3.04 8.13
CA LEU A 104 14.70 -1.67 7.65
C LEU A 104 15.74 -0.75 8.32
N ALA A 105 15.87 -0.84 9.64
CA ALA A 105 16.79 -0.01 10.40
C ALA A 105 18.27 -0.28 10.04
N ALA A 106 18.64 -1.55 9.88
CA ALA A 106 20.00 -1.95 9.51
C ALA A 106 20.47 -1.36 8.17
N ARG A 107 19.53 -0.98 7.30
CA ARG A 107 19.81 -0.42 5.96
C ARG A 107 19.46 1.07 5.82
N GLY A 108 19.08 1.73 6.92
CA GLY A 108 18.69 3.15 6.89
C GLY A 108 17.41 3.43 6.09
N LEU A 109 16.50 2.44 5.99
CA LEU A 109 15.28 2.54 5.18
C LEU A 109 14.05 3.03 5.99
N SER A 110 14.16 3.11 7.32
CA SER A 110 13.02 3.40 8.22
C SER A 110 12.33 4.73 7.92
N ASP A 111 13.08 5.77 7.58
CA ASP A 111 12.55 7.13 7.38
C ASP A 111 11.68 7.25 6.11
N ARG A 112 11.88 6.39 5.13
CA ARG A 112 11.12 6.36 3.89
C ARG A 112 10.19 5.14 3.77
N ALA A 113 10.04 4.36 4.86
CA ALA A 113 9.13 3.24 4.92
C ALA A 113 7.79 3.61 5.57
N LEU A 114 6.75 2.93 5.09
CA LEU A 114 5.46 2.77 5.71
C LEU A 114 5.23 1.27 5.84
N ILE A 115 4.80 0.77 7.00
CA ILE A 115 4.41 -0.64 7.12
C ILE A 115 2.89 -0.74 7.11
N SER A 116 2.36 -1.43 6.11
CA SER A 116 0.93 -1.70 6.02
C SER A 116 0.57 -3.11 6.46
N SER A 117 -0.65 -3.29 6.96
CA SER A 117 -1.18 -4.60 7.33
C SER A 117 -2.70 -4.58 7.49
N PHE A 118 -3.32 -5.74 7.24
CA PHE A 118 -4.73 -6.00 7.59
C PHE A 118 -4.94 -6.25 9.10
N TYR A 119 -3.88 -6.37 9.88
CA TYR A 119 -3.93 -6.78 11.29
C TYR A 119 -3.64 -5.60 12.22
N PRO A 120 -4.67 -4.99 12.88
CA PRO A 120 -4.46 -3.87 13.79
C PRO A 120 -3.49 -4.18 14.92
N LYS A 121 -3.46 -5.42 15.40
CA LYS A 121 -2.52 -5.85 16.46
C LYS A 121 -1.05 -5.75 16.03
N SER A 122 -0.75 -6.03 14.73
CA SER A 122 0.60 -5.82 14.19
C SER A 122 0.95 -4.34 14.15
N LEU A 123 0.01 -3.49 13.72
CA LEU A 123 0.22 -2.02 13.72
C LEU A 123 0.44 -1.47 15.13
N ASP A 124 -0.36 -1.92 16.12
CA ASP A 124 -0.18 -1.56 17.52
C ASP A 124 1.21 -1.99 18.04
N ARG A 125 1.67 -3.22 17.66
CA ARG A 125 2.99 -3.72 18.02
C ARG A 125 4.13 -2.93 17.36
N ILE A 126 4.01 -2.61 16.06
CA ILE A 126 4.96 -1.75 15.35
C ILE A 126 5.06 -0.39 16.02
N GLY A 127 3.92 0.25 16.34
CA GLY A 127 3.89 1.54 17.04
C GLY A 127 4.56 1.51 18.41
N SER A 128 4.52 0.36 19.10
CA SER A 128 5.22 0.18 20.37
C SER A 128 6.71 -0.04 20.22
N LEU A 129 7.16 -0.69 19.13
CA LEU A 129 8.57 -1.01 18.87
C LEU A 129 9.30 0.13 18.16
N ALA A 130 8.63 0.86 17.28
CA ALA A 130 9.17 1.95 16.47
C ALA A 130 8.15 3.10 16.36
N PRO A 131 8.01 3.95 17.39
CA PRO A 131 6.94 4.98 17.46
C PRO A 131 6.98 6.02 16.32
N GLY A 132 8.15 6.24 15.71
CA GLY A 132 8.31 7.19 14.60
C GLY A 132 8.03 6.60 13.21
N LEU A 133 7.84 5.29 13.09
CA LEU A 133 7.63 4.65 11.80
C LEU A 133 6.17 4.72 11.38
N ARG A 134 5.91 5.10 10.12
CA ARG A 134 4.56 5.24 9.57
C ARG A 134 3.89 3.86 9.42
N ARG A 135 2.60 3.81 9.77
CA ARG A 135 1.78 2.59 9.71
C ARG A 135 0.55 2.81 8.85
N GLY A 136 0.25 1.84 7.99
CA GLY A 136 -0.92 1.82 7.13
C GLY A 136 -1.90 0.73 7.53
N TRP A 137 -3.17 1.09 7.76
CA TRP A 137 -4.19 0.07 8.01
C TRP A 137 -4.90 -0.32 6.72
N SER A 138 -4.66 -1.54 6.25
CA SER A 138 -5.26 -2.09 5.04
C SER A 138 -6.71 -2.56 5.28
N VAL A 139 -7.64 -2.15 4.42
CA VAL A 139 -9.07 -2.52 4.49
C VAL A 139 -9.67 -2.70 3.08
N PRO A 140 -10.62 -3.64 2.90
CA PRO A 140 -11.11 -4.63 3.85
C PRO A 140 -10.20 -5.86 3.90
N ARG A 141 -10.25 -6.60 4.99
CA ARG A 141 -9.65 -7.94 5.04
C ARG A 141 -10.61 -8.95 4.38
N ALA A 142 -10.70 -8.91 3.06
CA ALA A 142 -11.50 -9.84 2.29
C ALA A 142 -10.59 -10.80 1.51
N ARG A 143 -10.88 -12.10 1.58
CA ARG A 143 -10.09 -13.12 0.88
C ARG A 143 -10.50 -13.30 -0.58
N ARG A 144 -11.67 -12.77 -1.01
CA ARG A 144 -12.23 -12.89 -2.35
C ARG A 144 -13.13 -11.70 -2.67
N ASP A 145 -13.22 -11.37 -3.95
CA ASP A 145 -14.23 -10.43 -4.45
C ASP A 145 -15.58 -11.17 -4.60
N TYR A 146 -16.45 -11.00 -3.60
CA TYR A 146 -17.78 -11.59 -3.59
C TYR A 146 -18.79 -10.83 -4.47
N THR A 147 -18.45 -9.65 -4.98
CA THR A 147 -19.36 -8.86 -5.83
C THR A 147 -19.59 -9.50 -7.20
N ARG A 148 -18.72 -10.44 -7.59
CA ARG A 148 -18.78 -11.19 -8.86
C ARG A 148 -19.29 -12.64 -8.70
N THR A 149 -19.96 -12.94 -7.59
CA THR A 149 -20.47 -14.28 -7.28
C THR A 149 -21.99 -14.25 -7.13
N ILE A 150 -22.61 -15.46 -7.00
CA ILE A 150 -24.04 -15.59 -6.69
C ILE A 150 -24.44 -14.92 -5.36
N LEU A 151 -23.47 -14.58 -4.52
CA LEU A 151 -23.68 -13.86 -3.26
C LEU A 151 -23.66 -12.31 -3.46
N ALA A 152 -23.60 -11.84 -4.70
CA ALA A 152 -23.49 -10.42 -5.02
C ALA A 152 -24.53 -9.52 -4.31
N PRO A 153 -25.83 -9.84 -4.20
CA PRO A 153 -26.78 -8.98 -3.50
C PRO A 153 -26.39 -8.72 -2.04
N GLY A 154 -26.01 -9.77 -1.30
CA GLY A 154 -25.53 -9.65 0.07
C GLY A 154 -24.20 -8.88 0.17
N ALA A 155 -23.31 -9.13 -0.78
CA ALA A 155 -22.03 -8.41 -0.88
C ALA A 155 -22.21 -6.90 -1.12
N TYR A 156 -23.18 -6.50 -1.94
CA TYR A 156 -23.51 -5.08 -2.15
C TYR A 156 -24.10 -4.40 -0.89
N VAL A 157 -24.95 -5.11 -0.14
CA VAL A 157 -25.44 -4.58 1.14
C VAL A 157 -24.29 -4.39 2.11
N LEU A 158 -23.42 -5.40 2.24
CA LEU A 158 -22.23 -5.30 3.09
C LEU A 158 -21.31 -4.16 2.64
N LEU A 159 -21.08 -4.01 1.34
CA LEU A 159 -20.29 -2.91 0.77
C LEU A 159 -20.86 -1.54 1.17
N ARG A 160 -22.18 -1.35 1.08
CA ARG A 160 -22.85 -0.10 1.49
C ARG A 160 -22.67 0.17 2.99
N LEU A 161 -22.80 -0.85 3.83
CA LEU A 161 -22.59 -0.74 5.28
C LEU A 161 -21.12 -0.39 5.61
N LEU A 162 -20.18 -1.02 4.95
CA LEU A 162 -18.75 -0.73 5.10
C LEU A 162 -18.44 0.71 4.68
N ARG A 163 -18.94 1.16 3.51
CA ARG A 163 -18.79 2.53 3.03
C ARG A 163 -19.34 3.56 4.01
N ALA A 164 -20.51 3.29 4.60
CA ALA A 164 -21.13 4.19 5.56
C ALA A 164 -20.36 4.30 6.90
N ARG A 165 -19.71 3.22 7.34
CA ARG A 165 -19.01 3.15 8.63
C ARG A 165 -17.52 3.50 8.54
N LEU A 166 -16.92 3.33 7.38
CA LEU A 166 -15.47 3.48 7.20
C LEU A 166 -14.97 4.89 7.52
N PRO A 167 -15.65 6.00 7.15
CA PRO A 167 -15.17 7.34 7.48
C PRO A 167 -14.99 7.56 9.00
N ALA A 168 -15.99 7.21 9.79
CA ALA A 168 -15.91 7.35 11.25
C ALA A 168 -14.85 6.43 11.88
N LYS A 169 -14.74 5.19 11.37
CA LYS A 169 -13.74 4.23 11.81
C LYS A 169 -12.33 4.71 11.50
N ALA A 170 -12.10 5.21 10.30
CA ALA A 170 -10.80 5.72 9.87
C ALA A 170 -10.38 6.93 10.73
N ALA A 171 -11.26 7.92 10.84
CA ALA A 171 -11.00 9.10 11.65
C ALA A 171 -10.73 8.77 13.13
N SER A 172 -11.46 7.82 13.71
CA SER A 172 -11.23 7.36 15.08
C SER A 172 -9.86 6.71 15.26
N ALA A 173 -9.46 5.83 14.33
CA ALA A 173 -8.18 5.13 14.42
C ALA A 173 -6.99 6.07 14.26
N LEU A 174 -7.07 7.03 13.31
CA LEU A 174 -6.06 8.06 13.08
C LEU A 174 -5.88 8.96 14.32
N ARG A 175 -6.96 9.50 14.86
CA ARG A 175 -6.91 10.34 16.07
C ARG A 175 -6.40 9.61 17.30
N ALA A 176 -6.61 8.28 17.35
CA ALA A 176 -6.07 7.43 18.40
C ALA A 176 -4.59 7.05 18.17
N GLY A 177 -3.94 7.52 17.11
CA GLY A 177 -2.55 7.22 16.78
C GLY A 177 -2.28 5.75 16.49
N ARG A 178 -3.29 5.01 16.01
CA ARG A 178 -3.12 3.58 15.69
C ARG A 178 -2.48 3.34 14.34
N CYS A 179 -2.59 4.29 13.44
CA CYS A 179 -1.95 4.32 12.13
C CYS A 179 -1.87 5.77 11.63
N GLU A 180 -1.04 6.01 10.65
CA GLU A 180 -0.85 7.29 9.97
C GLU A 180 -1.51 7.30 8.58
N ALA A 181 -1.82 6.10 8.04
CA ALA A 181 -2.44 5.95 6.73
C ALA A 181 -3.52 4.86 6.72
N PHE A 182 -4.47 5.01 5.80
CA PHE A 182 -5.42 3.97 5.42
C PHE A 182 -5.15 3.51 3.98
N MET A 183 -4.93 2.19 3.82
CA MET A 183 -4.76 1.51 2.55
C MET A 183 -6.10 0.86 2.20
N VAL A 184 -6.90 1.48 1.32
CA VAL A 184 -8.32 1.14 1.13
C VAL A 184 -8.56 0.57 -0.25
N HIS A 185 -9.24 -0.59 -0.32
CA HIS A 185 -9.69 -1.10 -1.61
C HIS A 185 -10.59 -0.06 -2.29
N TRP A 186 -10.32 0.25 -3.57
CA TRP A 186 -10.97 1.34 -4.29
C TRP A 186 -12.50 1.31 -4.27
N LEU A 187 -13.12 0.13 -4.19
CA LEU A 187 -14.58 -0.02 -4.03
C LEU A 187 -15.12 0.61 -2.74
N LEU A 188 -14.30 0.83 -1.71
CA LEU A 188 -14.72 1.45 -0.46
C LEU A 188 -14.47 2.96 -0.41
N ILE A 189 -13.80 3.52 -1.40
CA ILE A 189 -13.56 4.97 -1.47
C ILE A 189 -14.88 5.69 -1.75
N THR A 190 -15.15 6.70 -0.95
CA THR A 190 -16.31 7.59 -1.08
C THR A 190 -15.87 9.04 -0.90
N GLU A 191 -16.65 9.98 -1.41
CA GLU A 191 -16.43 11.43 -1.23
C GLU A 191 -16.36 11.83 0.26
N GLN A 192 -17.02 11.09 1.14
CA GLN A 192 -17.02 11.35 2.59
C GLN A 192 -15.77 10.79 3.29
N LEU A 193 -15.15 9.74 2.73
CA LEU A 193 -13.96 9.12 3.34
C LEU A 193 -12.74 10.02 3.25
N VAL A 194 -12.53 10.69 2.12
CA VAL A 194 -11.37 11.56 1.88
C VAL A 194 -11.27 12.66 2.95
N PRO A 195 -12.26 13.54 3.12
CA PRO A 195 -12.19 14.60 4.13
C PRO A 195 -12.14 14.03 5.57
N ALA A 196 -12.76 12.88 5.84
CA ALA A 196 -12.72 12.28 7.17
C ALA A 196 -11.30 11.84 7.57
N VAL A 197 -10.53 11.30 6.61
CA VAL A 197 -9.13 10.91 6.81
C VAL A 197 -8.24 12.16 6.92
N GLN A 198 -8.38 13.11 5.99
CA GLN A 198 -7.58 14.34 5.97
C GLN A 198 -7.77 15.20 7.25
N GLN A 199 -9.01 15.40 7.67
CA GLN A 199 -9.32 16.15 8.91
C GLN A 199 -8.83 15.43 10.19
N ALA A 200 -8.61 14.12 10.12
CA ALA A 200 -8.00 13.35 11.19
C ALA A 200 -6.46 13.33 11.12
N GLY A 201 -5.84 14.05 10.15
CA GLY A 201 -4.39 14.14 9.97
C GLY A 201 -3.76 12.91 9.34
N GLY A 202 -4.53 12.03 8.67
CA GLY A 202 -4.04 10.82 8.06
C GLY A 202 -3.90 10.91 6.55
N GLN A 203 -3.30 9.89 5.96
CA GLN A 203 -3.16 9.69 4.51
C GLN A 203 -4.11 8.59 4.02
N LEU A 204 -4.58 8.72 2.78
CA LEU A 204 -5.49 7.77 2.14
C LEU A 204 -4.92 7.25 0.82
N PHE A 205 -4.67 5.95 0.77
CA PHE A 205 -4.22 5.24 -0.42
C PHE A 205 -5.30 4.30 -0.94
N ALA A 206 -5.45 4.23 -2.26
CA ALA A 206 -6.37 3.29 -2.92
C ALA A 206 -5.62 2.12 -3.55
N TRP A 207 -6.09 0.88 -3.34
CA TRP A 207 -5.55 -0.34 -3.96
C TRP A 207 -6.67 -1.25 -4.50
N THR A 208 -6.44 -2.16 -5.41
CA THR A 208 -5.49 -2.05 -6.51
C THR A 208 -6.25 -1.47 -7.68
N VAL A 209 -5.71 -0.46 -8.34
CA VAL A 209 -6.42 0.34 -9.34
C VAL A 209 -5.69 0.24 -10.67
N ASP A 210 -6.19 -0.59 -11.56
CA ASP A 210 -5.60 -0.88 -12.89
C ASP A 210 -6.44 -0.29 -14.03
N ASP A 211 -7.03 0.87 -13.79
CA ASP A 211 -7.87 1.58 -14.73
C ASP A 211 -7.53 3.08 -14.72
N PRO A 212 -7.05 3.66 -15.84
CA PRO A 212 -6.55 5.03 -15.86
C PRO A 212 -7.62 6.09 -15.58
N GLU A 213 -8.87 5.85 -15.98
CA GLU A 213 -9.97 6.79 -15.69
C GLU A 213 -10.30 6.79 -14.19
N ARG A 214 -10.18 5.62 -13.55
CA ARG A 214 -10.37 5.51 -12.10
C ARG A 214 -9.23 6.15 -11.35
N ILE A 215 -7.98 5.98 -11.79
CA ILE A 215 -6.81 6.69 -11.24
C ILE A 215 -7.08 8.20 -11.29
N ALA A 216 -7.44 8.74 -12.44
CA ALA A 216 -7.74 10.16 -12.61
C ALA A 216 -8.90 10.65 -11.70
N ARG A 217 -9.94 9.85 -11.52
CA ARG A 217 -11.05 10.18 -10.60
C ARG A 217 -10.61 10.20 -9.14
N LEU A 218 -9.79 9.24 -8.72
CA LEU A 218 -9.28 9.16 -7.35
C LEU A 218 -8.29 10.30 -7.06
N ASP A 219 -7.46 10.66 -8.04
CA ASP A 219 -6.62 11.84 -7.98
C ASP A 219 -7.46 13.11 -7.80
N ALA A 220 -8.50 13.29 -8.63
CA ALA A 220 -9.42 14.43 -8.53
C ALA A 220 -10.17 14.50 -7.19
N LEU A 221 -10.40 13.37 -6.52
CA LEU A 221 -10.95 13.32 -5.16
C LEU A 221 -9.96 13.75 -4.08
N GLY A 222 -8.67 13.88 -4.39
CA GLY A 222 -7.64 14.33 -3.47
C GLY A 222 -7.01 13.23 -2.62
N LEU A 223 -6.95 11.97 -3.12
CA LEU A 223 -6.23 10.89 -2.42
C LEU A 223 -4.73 11.19 -2.34
N ASP A 224 -4.08 10.68 -1.31
CA ASP A 224 -2.63 10.82 -1.13
C ASP A 224 -1.84 9.88 -2.03
N GLY A 225 -2.38 8.70 -2.35
CA GLY A 225 -1.72 7.77 -3.25
C GLY A 225 -2.67 6.77 -3.91
N VAL A 226 -2.24 6.23 -5.04
CA VAL A 226 -2.92 5.16 -5.78
C VAL A 226 -1.93 4.06 -6.08
N ILE A 227 -2.31 2.82 -5.72
CA ILE A 227 -1.52 1.60 -5.88
C ILE A 227 -2.04 0.86 -7.10
N THR A 228 -1.17 0.61 -8.09
CA THR A 228 -1.51 -0.07 -9.34
C THR A 228 -0.51 -1.17 -9.69
N ASN A 229 -0.98 -2.22 -10.36
CA ASN A 229 -0.11 -3.25 -10.95
C ASN A 229 0.67 -2.75 -12.17
N ASP A 230 0.16 -1.72 -12.84
CA ASP A 230 0.79 -1.11 -14.02
C ASP A 230 1.10 0.37 -13.80
N PRO A 231 2.27 0.73 -13.30
CA PRO A 231 2.63 2.13 -13.08
C PRO A 231 2.66 3.00 -14.33
N ARG A 232 2.66 2.42 -15.52
CA ARG A 232 2.58 3.14 -16.80
C ARG A 232 1.21 3.80 -17.02
N LEU A 233 0.19 3.40 -16.25
CA LEU A 233 -1.14 4.01 -16.25
C LEU A 233 -1.17 5.41 -15.62
N PHE A 234 -0.15 5.77 -14.85
CA PHE A 234 0.01 7.16 -14.41
C PHE A 234 0.45 8.00 -15.60
N GLN A 235 -0.34 8.99 -15.96
CA GLN A 235 0.08 9.93 -16.99
C GLN A 235 1.39 10.60 -16.55
N PRO A 236 2.35 10.82 -17.46
CA PRO A 236 3.54 11.57 -17.12
C PRO A 236 3.10 12.94 -16.59
N ALA A 237 3.63 13.33 -15.42
CA ALA A 237 3.43 14.68 -14.91
C ALA A 237 3.83 15.67 -16.03
N PRO A 238 3.07 16.76 -16.25
CA PRO A 238 3.46 17.76 -17.22
C PRO A 238 4.88 18.21 -16.88
N ARG A 239 5.82 18.04 -17.84
CA ARG A 239 7.20 18.51 -17.67
C ARG A 239 7.10 20.01 -17.37
N PRO A 240 7.80 20.52 -16.32
CA PRO A 240 7.90 21.95 -16.14
C PRO A 240 8.43 22.55 -17.46
N ALA A 241 7.74 23.56 -17.97
CA ALA A 241 8.25 24.30 -19.13
C ALA A 241 9.63 24.85 -18.76
N LEU A 242 10.65 24.46 -19.57
CA LEU A 242 11.99 25.00 -19.48
C LEU A 242 11.98 26.49 -19.82
#